data_dcd585bed30f0f2fcab47eee672b8fa1
#
_entry.id   dcd585bed30f0f2fcab47eee672b8fa1
#
_cell.length_a   1.000
_cell.length_b   1.000
_cell.length_c   1.000
_cell.angle_alpha   90.00
_cell.angle_beta   90.00
_cell.angle_gamma   90.00
#
_symmetry.space_group_name_H-M   'P 1'
#
loop_
_entity.id
_entity.type
_entity.pdbx_description
1 polymer ?
#
loop_
_entity_poly.entity_id
_entity_poly.type
_entity_poly.pdbx_seq_one_letter_code
_entity_poly.pdbx_strand_id
1 'polypeptide(L)'
;MIVILNNKEDFEKEIAQGNTVVDFFATWCGPCRMMGQIMENIEADFPTVKFLKVDVDKFPEITAKFNISSIPDMYFFKDGKKIEVDSDGEKENDLLGARPEETFRDILTTSFGL
;
A
#
# COMPACT_ATOMS: atom_id res chain seq x y z
N MET A 1 -3.91 2.38 10.51
CA MET A 1 -5.35 2.29 10.17
C MET A 1 -5.50 1.60 8.83
N ILE A 2 -6.39 0.64 8.72
CA ILE A 2 -6.67 -0.02 7.44
C ILE A 2 -8.00 0.50 6.92
N VAL A 3 -8.00 0.99 5.68
CA VAL A 3 -9.18 1.53 5.01
C VAL A 3 -9.39 0.76 3.71
N ILE A 4 -10.60 0.27 3.49
CA ILE A 4 -10.96 -0.40 2.25
C ILE A 4 -11.67 0.60 1.36
N LEU A 5 -11.12 0.86 0.18
CA LEU A 5 -11.73 1.81 -0.75
C LEU A 5 -13.07 1.26 -1.24
N ASN A 6 -14.14 2.03 -1.08
CA ASN A 6 -15.47 1.64 -1.50
C ASN A 6 -15.95 2.35 -2.75
N ASN A 7 -15.48 3.58 -2.97
CA ASN A 7 -15.89 4.41 -4.10
C ASN A 7 -14.65 4.98 -4.78
N LYS A 8 -14.64 4.97 -6.09
CA LYS A 8 -13.55 5.50 -6.89
C LYS A 8 -13.27 6.98 -6.56
N GLU A 9 -14.32 7.73 -6.32
CA GLU A 9 -14.25 9.17 -6.04
C GLU A 9 -13.51 9.50 -4.75
N ASP A 10 -13.42 8.55 -3.83
CA ASP A 10 -12.75 8.77 -2.54
C ASP A 10 -11.24 8.56 -2.60
N PHE A 11 -10.71 8.05 -3.71
CA PHE A 11 -9.29 7.71 -3.78
C PHE A 11 -8.37 8.90 -3.49
N GLU A 12 -8.58 10.00 -4.19
CA GLU A 12 -7.74 11.19 -4.03
C GLU A 12 -7.81 11.76 -2.61
N LYS A 13 -9.00 11.74 -2.03
CA LYS A 13 -9.21 12.21 -0.67
C LYS A 13 -8.47 11.34 0.34
N GLU A 14 -8.48 10.02 0.13
CA GLU A 14 -7.85 9.09 1.07
C GLU A 14 -6.33 9.21 1.09
N ILE A 15 -5.71 9.57 -0.03
CA ILE A 15 -4.25 9.72 -0.07
C ILE A 15 -3.78 11.14 0.22
N ALA A 16 -4.70 12.11 0.36
CA ALA A 16 -4.37 13.54 0.38
C ALA A 16 -3.52 13.97 1.57
N GLN A 17 -3.64 13.31 2.71
CA GLN A 17 -2.96 13.72 3.94
C GLN A 17 -2.28 12.54 4.63
N GLY A 18 -1.10 12.82 5.19
CA GLY A 18 -0.37 11.85 5.98
C GLY A 18 0.32 10.79 5.13
N ASN A 19 0.76 9.74 5.81
CA ASN A 19 1.45 8.62 5.19
C ASN A 19 0.44 7.56 4.77
N THR A 20 0.42 7.20 3.48
CA THR A 20 -0.52 6.21 2.97
C THR A 20 0.21 5.16 2.13
N VAL A 21 -0.06 3.89 2.43
CA VAL A 21 0.32 2.78 1.57
C VAL A 21 -0.93 2.38 0.80
N VAL A 22 -0.89 2.50 -0.52
CA VAL A 22 -1.98 2.03 -1.39
C VAL A 22 -1.67 0.59 -1.77
N ASP A 23 -2.49 -0.34 -1.29
CA ASP A 23 -2.31 -1.77 -1.50
C ASP A 23 -3.26 -2.26 -2.58
N PHE A 24 -2.73 -2.52 -3.77
CA PHE A 24 -3.50 -3.10 -4.88
C PHE A 24 -3.56 -4.61 -4.69
N PHE A 25 -4.76 -5.13 -4.54
CA PHE A 25 -4.99 -6.54 -4.22
C PHE A 25 -6.17 -7.11 -4.98
N ALA A 26 -6.33 -8.43 -4.91
CA ALA A 26 -7.55 -9.12 -5.34
C ALA A 26 -7.92 -10.16 -4.28
N THR A 27 -9.20 -10.47 -4.18
CA THR A 27 -9.70 -11.42 -3.18
C THR A 27 -9.21 -12.85 -3.42
N TRP A 28 -8.91 -13.19 -4.69
CA TRP A 28 -8.43 -14.53 -5.08
C TRP A 28 -6.92 -14.69 -4.96
N CYS A 29 -6.20 -13.65 -4.59
CA CYS A 29 -4.74 -13.63 -4.59
C CYS A 29 -4.20 -14.07 -3.23
N GLY A 30 -3.50 -15.21 -3.18
CA GLY A 30 -2.92 -15.75 -1.95
C GLY A 30 -1.90 -14.83 -1.28
N PRO A 31 -0.87 -14.36 -2.01
CA PRO A 31 0.10 -13.41 -1.44
C PRO A 31 -0.53 -12.11 -0.96
N CYS A 32 -1.61 -11.66 -1.61
CA CYS A 32 -2.34 -10.47 -1.18
C CYS A 32 -2.99 -10.68 0.19
N ARG A 33 -3.56 -11.88 0.42
CA ARG A 33 -4.15 -12.20 1.73
C ARG A 33 -3.08 -12.24 2.82
N MET A 34 -1.90 -12.75 2.50
CA MET A 34 -0.79 -12.75 3.44
C MET A 34 -0.41 -11.32 3.83
N MET A 35 -0.26 -10.44 2.85
CA MET A 35 0.05 -9.03 3.13
C MET A 35 -1.05 -8.34 3.93
N GLY A 36 -2.30 -8.66 3.65
CA GLY A 36 -3.43 -8.15 4.42
C GLY A 36 -3.33 -8.54 5.89
N GLN A 37 -2.98 -9.79 6.16
CA GLN A 37 -2.79 -10.25 7.53
C GLN A 37 -1.63 -9.55 8.22
N ILE A 38 -0.53 -9.34 7.50
CA ILE A 38 0.63 -8.62 8.03
C ILE A 38 0.22 -7.18 8.40
N MET A 39 -0.52 -6.51 7.53
CA MET A 39 -1.01 -5.15 7.82
C MET A 39 -1.87 -5.11 9.07
N GLU A 40 -2.77 -6.07 9.23
CA GLU A 40 -3.59 -6.18 10.44
C GLU A 40 -2.73 -6.39 11.69
N ASN A 41 -1.68 -7.20 11.57
CA ASN A 41 -0.79 -7.49 12.70
C ASN A 41 0.01 -6.26 13.15
N ILE A 42 0.38 -5.38 12.21
CA ILE A 42 1.32 -4.28 12.50
C ILE A 42 0.66 -2.91 12.60
N GLU A 43 -0.60 -2.76 12.21
CA GLU A 43 -1.20 -1.42 12.10
C GLU A 43 -1.16 -0.62 13.41
N ALA A 44 -1.28 -1.28 14.55
CA ALA A 44 -1.23 -0.61 15.84
C ALA A 44 0.15 0.00 16.13
N ASP A 45 1.20 -0.58 15.57
CA ASP A 45 2.57 -0.10 15.74
C ASP A 45 2.92 1.03 14.77
N PHE A 46 2.07 1.29 13.78
CA PHE A 46 2.27 2.35 12.79
C PHE A 46 1.05 3.28 12.74
N PRO A 47 0.77 3.98 13.86
CA PRO A 47 -0.46 4.78 13.96
C PRO A 47 -0.51 5.95 12.98
N THR A 48 0.62 6.37 12.43
CA THR A 48 0.67 7.47 11.46
C THR A 48 0.59 6.99 10.00
N VAL A 49 0.44 5.68 9.78
CA VAL A 49 0.36 5.11 8.44
C VAL A 49 -1.04 4.58 8.17
N LYS A 50 -1.63 5.00 7.06
CA LYS A 50 -2.88 4.45 6.56
C LYS A 50 -2.56 3.40 5.50
N PHE A 51 -3.20 2.24 5.60
CA PHE A 51 -3.16 1.21 4.57
C PHE A 51 -4.48 1.27 3.80
N LEU A 52 -4.43 1.81 2.59
CA LEU A 52 -5.61 1.95 1.73
C LEU A 52 -5.66 0.78 0.77
N LYS A 53 -6.63 -0.10 0.94
CA LYS A 53 -6.77 -1.31 0.12
C LYS A 53 -7.63 -1.03 -1.09
N VAL A 54 -7.09 -1.30 -2.28
CA VAL A 54 -7.76 -1.08 -3.57
C VAL A 54 -7.87 -2.40 -4.31
N ASP A 55 -9.11 -2.89 -4.46
CA ASP A 55 -9.41 -4.13 -5.17
C ASP A 55 -9.29 -3.86 -6.68
N VAL A 56 -8.35 -4.55 -7.34
CA VAL A 56 -8.10 -4.33 -8.78
C VAL A 56 -9.28 -4.73 -9.65
N ASP A 57 -10.07 -5.70 -9.22
CA ASP A 57 -11.23 -6.15 -9.97
C ASP A 57 -12.40 -5.16 -9.83
N LYS A 58 -12.49 -4.51 -8.67
CA LYS A 58 -13.54 -3.54 -8.40
C LYS A 58 -13.24 -2.16 -8.99
N PHE A 59 -11.96 -1.80 -9.05
CA PHE A 59 -11.51 -0.47 -9.49
C PHE A 59 -10.55 -0.54 -10.67
N PRO A 60 -11.03 -1.01 -11.85
CA PRO A 60 -10.15 -1.16 -13.01
C PRO A 60 -9.55 0.15 -13.51
N GLU A 61 -10.25 1.28 -13.35
CA GLU A 61 -9.74 2.57 -13.79
C GLU A 61 -8.53 3.02 -12.98
N ILE A 62 -8.59 2.89 -11.65
CA ILE A 62 -7.46 3.23 -10.78
C ILE A 62 -6.30 2.27 -11.05
N THR A 63 -6.60 1.00 -11.20
CA THR A 63 -5.63 -0.05 -11.50
C THR A 63 -4.86 0.26 -12.79
N ALA A 64 -5.58 0.68 -13.83
CA ALA A 64 -4.98 1.04 -15.12
C ALA A 64 -4.10 2.29 -14.98
N LYS A 65 -4.53 3.26 -14.19
CA LYS A 65 -3.78 4.50 -13.98
C LYS A 65 -2.40 4.24 -13.39
N PHE A 66 -2.28 3.24 -12.53
CA PHE A 66 -1.00 2.86 -11.91
C PHE A 66 -0.26 1.77 -12.67
N ASN A 67 -0.78 1.34 -13.82
CA ASN A 67 -0.17 0.29 -14.64
C ASN A 67 0.10 -1.00 -13.87
N ILE A 68 -0.87 -1.41 -13.06
CA ILE A 68 -0.74 -2.61 -12.22
C ILE A 68 -0.80 -3.84 -13.11
N SER A 69 0.24 -4.68 -13.10
CA SER A 69 0.29 -5.91 -13.89
C SER A 69 0.43 -7.16 -13.02
N SER A 70 0.90 -7.01 -11.81
CA SER A 70 1.03 -8.11 -10.84
C SER A 70 0.64 -7.60 -9.47
N ILE A 71 0.10 -8.47 -8.63
CA ILE A 71 -0.34 -8.13 -7.28
C ILE A 71 0.18 -9.14 -6.27
N PRO A 72 0.40 -8.73 -5.00
CA PRO A 72 0.15 -7.38 -4.48
C PRO A 72 1.17 -6.39 -5.01
N ASP A 73 0.72 -5.14 -5.21
CA ASP A 73 1.60 -4.04 -5.60
C ASP A 73 1.23 -2.84 -4.75
N MET A 74 2.23 -2.22 -4.11
CA MET A 74 1.97 -1.17 -3.13
C MET A 74 2.68 0.11 -3.53
N TYR A 75 1.95 1.23 -3.47
CA TYR A 75 2.47 2.56 -3.74
C TYR A 75 2.40 3.38 -2.47
N PHE A 76 3.46 4.13 -2.20
CA PHE A 76 3.58 4.93 -0.96
C PHE A 76 3.36 6.40 -1.27
N PHE A 77 2.53 7.04 -0.46
CA PHE A 77 2.20 8.46 -0.62
C PHE A 77 2.43 9.21 0.69
N LYS A 78 2.87 10.46 0.57
CA LYS A 78 2.97 11.37 1.70
C LYS A 78 2.29 12.68 1.32
N ASP A 79 1.24 13.03 2.03
CA ASP A 79 0.46 14.24 1.79
C ASP A 79 0.04 14.39 0.33
N GLY A 80 -0.46 13.31 -0.25
CA GLY A 80 -0.97 13.28 -1.61
C GLY A 80 0.08 13.09 -2.70
N LYS A 81 1.36 13.04 -2.34
CA LYS A 81 2.45 12.88 -3.31
C LYS A 81 3.06 11.51 -3.19
N LYS A 82 3.24 10.86 -4.35
CA LYS A 82 3.92 9.57 -4.40
C LYS A 82 5.37 9.73 -3.97
N ILE A 83 5.82 8.87 -3.06
CA ILE A 83 7.22 8.82 -2.64
C ILE A 83 7.84 7.52 -3.09
N GLU A 84 9.18 7.49 -3.13
CA GLU A 84 9.89 6.26 -3.41
C GLU A 84 9.82 5.31 -2.22
N VAL A 85 9.83 4.03 -2.52
CA VAL A 85 9.91 2.97 -1.50
C VAL A 85 11.38 2.67 -1.26
N ASP A 86 11.79 2.68 -0.01
CA ASP A 86 13.16 2.34 0.37
C ASP A 86 13.16 0.90 0.86
N SER A 87 13.67 0.00 0.00
CA SER A 87 13.77 -1.41 0.31
C SER A 87 15.24 -1.77 0.46
N ASP A 88 15.71 -1.86 1.70
CA ASP A 88 17.08 -2.21 2.04
C ASP A 88 18.11 -1.33 1.31
N GLY A 89 17.85 -0.02 1.33
CA GLY A 89 18.73 0.97 0.70
C GLY A 89 18.49 1.18 -0.79
N GLU A 90 17.69 0.35 -1.43
CA GLU A 90 17.33 0.53 -2.83
C GLU A 90 16.05 1.33 -2.93
N LYS A 91 16.05 2.35 -3.81
CA LYS A 91 14.88 3.20 -4.04
C LYS A 91 14.11 2.68 -5.24
N GLU A 92 12.82 2.43 -5.02
CA GLU A 92 11.94 1.92 -6.07
C GLU A 92 10.67 2.76 -6.15
N ASN A 93 9.99 2.73 -7.30
CA ASN A 93 8.74 3.48 -7.48
C ASN A 93 7.60 2.87 -6.69
N ASP A 94 7.63 1.57 -6.48
CA ASP A 94 6.57 0.82 -5.82
C ASP A 94 7.17 -0.40 -5.13
N LEU A 95 6.37 -1.06 -4.32
CA LEU A 95 6.75 -2.32 -3.70
C LEU A 95 5.93 -3.42 -4.34
N LEU A 96 6.56 -4.16 -5.24
CA LEU A 96 5.93 -5.25 -5.97
C LEU A 96 6.14 -6.56 -5.26
N GLY A 97 5.04 -7.28 -5.01
CA GLY A 97 5.09 -8.59 -4.37
C GLY A 97 5.02 -8.53 -2.86
N ALA A 98 4.87 -9.71 -2.26
CA ALA A 98 4.76 -9.83 -0.81
C ALA A 98 6.13 -9.80 -0.13
N ARG A 99 6.13 -9.35 1.12
CA ARG A 99 7.34 -9.32 1.97
C ARG A 99 7.02 -9.92 3.32
N PRO A 100 8.01 -10.54 3.98
CA PRO A 100 7.83 -10.95 5.38
C PRO A 100 7.56 -9.76 6.28
N GLU A 101 6.91 -9.99 7.40
CA GLU A 101 6.48 -8.92 8.31
C GLU A 101 7.63 -8.02 8.75
N GLU A 102 8.76 -8.58 9.18
CA GLU A 102 9.90 -7.78 9.63
C GLU A 102 10.47 -6.91 8.52
N THR A 103 10.59 -7.47 7.32
CA THR A 103 11.05 -6.71 6.15
C THR A 103 10.08 -5.58 5.84
N PHE A 104 8.78 -5.84 5.89
CA PHE A 104 7.78 -4.82 5.62
C PHE A 104 7.81 -3.70 6.66
N ARG A 105 7.99 -4.03 7.95
CA ARG A 105 8.18 -3.03 9.00
C ARG A 105 9.35 -2.10 8.70
N ASP A 106 10.49 -2.68 8.31
CA ASP A 106 11.68 -1.90 7.99
C ASP A 106 11.45 -0.97 6.79
N ILE A 107 10.77 -1.49 5.76
CA ILE A 107 10.44 -0.70 4.57
C ILE A 107 9.56 0.50 4.93
N LEU A 108 8.55 0.30 5.78
CA LEU A 108 7.68 1.39 6.22
C LEU A 108 8.47 2.45 6.99
N THR A 109 9.31 2.01 7.92
CA THR A 109 10.11 2.90 8.75
C THR A 109 11.06 3.75 7.90
N THR A 110 11.79 3.10 6.98
CA THR A 110 12.76 3.80 6.14
C THR A 110 12.08 4.71 5.12
N SER A 111 11.02 4.22 4.49
CA SER A 111 10.36 4.98 3.42
C SER A 111 9.66 6.23 3.95
N PHE A 112 9.02 6.14 5.10
CA PHE A 112 8.28 7.27 5.69
C PHE A 112 9.08 8.06 6.72
N GLY A 113 10.29 7.64 7.05
CA GLY A 113 11.13 8.34 8.02
C GLY A 113 10.61 8.24 9.45
N LEU A 114 10.16 7.07 9.82
CA LEU A 114 9.57 6.84 11.15
C LEU A 114 10.58 6.31 12.15
#